data_5db67deb0f134897b2a5760eba6a3a73
#
_entry.id   5db67deb0f134897b2a5760eba6a3a73
#
_cell.length_a   1.000
_cell.length_b   1.000
_cell.length_c   1.000
_cell.angle_alpha   90.00
_cell.angle_beta   90.00
_cell.angle_gamma   90.00
#
_symmetry.space_group_name_H-M   'P 1'
#
loop_
_entity.id
_entity.type
_entity.pdbx_description
1 polymer ?
#
loop_
_entity_poly.entity_id
_entity_poly.type
_entity_poly.pdbx_seq_one_letter_code
_entity_poly.pdbx_strand_id
1 'polypeptide(L)'
;MKMTAGKSSAKGSARQAKSSRDAELQEIDFGPVAGHLAHYMRRLLKSFKYHFKTSVGDLDVQASDVGALFVIGLNPGLSPSQLAPAVSLDAAQVTGMLNTFELKGWIARRVSSADGRARSLHLTPAGKNLVAQLRPIVVEADHTFVEGVLTKQEAQQLTSLLAKLLVGRKA
;
A
#
# COMPACT_ATOMS: atom_id res chain seq x y z
N MET A 1 -22.11 -1.81 35.07
CA MET A 1 -22.67 -0.48 34.76
C MET A 1 -21.62 0.34 34.03
N LYS A 2 -21.92 0.66 32.76
CA LYS A 2 -21.36 1.73 31.90
C LYS A 2 -19.85 1.87 31.73
N MET A 3 -19.36 1.61 30.51
CA MET A 3 -18.68 2.63 29.65
C MET A 3 -18.53 2.13 28.22
N THR A 4 -19.48 2.49 27.38
CA THR A 4 -19.38 2.39 25.92
C THR A 4 -19.72 3.77 25.33
N ALA A 5 -18.75 4.67 25.29
CA ALA A 5 -18.95 5.97 24.65
C ALA A 5 -17.61 6.61 24.23
N GLY A 6 -16.87 6.02 23.29
CA GLY A 6 -15.61 6.61 22.80
C GLY A 6 -15.38 6.50 21.29
N LYS A 7 -16.08 5.62 20.59
CA LYS A 7 -15.79 5.35 19.16
C LYS A 7 -16.60 6.15 18.14
N SER A 8 -17.66 6.86 18.56
CA SER A 8 -18.53 7.61 17.64
C SER A 8 -17.99 9.00 17.25
N SER A 9 -17.27 9.67 18.15
CA SER A 9 -16.82 11.05 17.94
C SER A 9 -15.68 11.18 16.90
N ALA A 10 -14.75 10.20 16.85
CA ALA A 10 -13.63 10.25 15.92
C ALA A 10 -14.02 10.04 14.45
N LYS A 11 -15.05 9.20 14.19
CA LYS A 11 -15.56 9.00 12.82
C LYS A 11 -16.29 10.23 12.27
N GLY A 12 -16.98 10.97 13.10
CA GLY A 12 -17.66 12.22 12.72
C GLY A 12 -16.69 13.32 12.32
N SER A 13 -15.63 13.52 13.10
CA SER A 13 -14.60 14.54 12.84
C SER A 13 -13.79 14.26 11.56
N ALA A 14 -13.42 13.00 11.30
CA ALA A 14 -12.71 12.63 10.08
C ALA A 14 -13.57 12.79 8.81
N ARG A 15 -14.88 12.54 8.91
CA ARG A 15 -15.82 12.71 7.79
C ARG A 15 -16.08 14.18 7.48
N GLN A 16 -16.15 15.04 8.49
CA GLN A 16 -16.28 16.48 8.32
C GLN A 16 -15.01 17.12 7.75
N ALA A 17 -13.82 16.72 8.21
CA ALA A 17 -12.55 17.22 7.70
C ALA A 17 -12.30 16.77 6.23
N LYS A 18 -12.81 15.61 5.81
CA LYS A 18 -12.77 15.15 4.42
C LYS A 18 -13.71 15.99 3.55
N SER A 19 -14.93 16.25 4.02
CA SER A 19 -15.92 17.06 3.30
C SER A 19 -15.46 18.50 3.07
N SER A 20 -14.80 19.14 4.05
CA SER A 20 -14.29 20.51 3.89
C SER A 20 -13.10 20.57 2.92
N ARG A 21 -12.19 19.60 2.95
CA ARG A 21 -11.07 19.51 1.98
C ARG A 21 -11.53 19.25 0.55
N ASP A 22 -12.54 18.41 0.39
CA ASP A 22 -13.11 18.11 -0.93
C ASP A 22 -13.86 19.35 -1.48
N ALA A 23 -14.51 20.13 -0.64
CA ALA A 23 -15.14 21.40 -1.00
C ALA A 23 -14.10 22.47 -1.39
N GLU A 24 -13.03 22.64 -0.61
CA GLU A 24 -11.92 23.56 -0.94
C GLU A 24 -11.24 23.20 -2.28
N LEU A 25 -11.15 21.91 -2.61
CA LEU A 25 -10.58 21.46 -3.88
C LEU A 25 -11.50 21.70 -5.09
N GLN A 26 -12.81 21.82 -4.87
CA GLN A 26 -13.76 22.14 -5.94
C GLN A 26 -13.67 23.60 -6.41
N GLU A 27 -13.14 24.50 -5.60
CA GLU A 27 -12.94 25.90 -5.96
C GLU A 27 -11.61 26.17 -6.70
N ILE A 28 -10.70 25.16 -6.74
CA ILE A 28 -9.40 25.31 -7.40
C ILE A 28 -9.54 24.94 -8.87
N ASP A 29 -9.30 25.90 -9.75
CA ASP A 29 -9.16 25.64 -11.18
C ASP A 29 -7.81 24.97 -11.46
N PHE A 30 -7.85 23.72 -11.90
CA PHE A 30 -6.68 22.94 -12.28
C PHE A 30 -6.27 23.17 -13.74
N GLY A 31 -6.99 23.99 -14.49
CA GLY A 31 -6.69 24.28 -15.88
C GLY A 31 -6.46 23.02 -16.72
N PRO A 32 -5.43 23.00 -17.58
CA PRO A 32 -5.17 21.85 -18.46
C PRO A 32 -4.85 20.53 -17.74
N VAL A 33 -4.46 20.56 -16.46
CA VAL A 33 -4.14 19.32 -15.71
C VAL A 33 -5.37 18.63 -15.12
N ALA A 34 -6.53 19.27 -15.16
CA ALA A 34 -7.77 18.70 -14.63
C ALA A 34 -8.16 17.34 -15.25
N GLY A 35 -7.84 17.13 -16.54
CA GLY A 35 -8.10 15.87 -17.26
C GLY A 35 -6.92 14.91 -17.35
N HIS A 36 -5.77 15.25 -16.77
CA HIS A 36 -4.55 14.45 -16.93
C HIS A 36 -4.56 13.20 -16.05
N LEU A 37 -4.33 12.03 -16.66
CA LEU A 37 -4.26 10.75 -15.97
C LEU A 37 -3.27 10.77 -14.78
N ALA A 38 -2.08 11.33 -14.97
CA ALA A 38 -1.06 11.42 -13.92
C ALA A 38 -1.53 12.25 -12.72
N HIS A 39 -2.35 13.29 -12.92
CA HIS A 39 -2.92 14.08 -11.85
C HIS A 39 -3.88 13.24 -10.99
N TYR A 40 -4.81 12.51 -11.64
CA TYR A 40 -5.74 11.61 -10.94
C TYR A 40 -5.01 10.49 -10.21
N MET A 41 -4.04 9.82 -10.85
CA MET A 41 -3.26 8.74 -10.24
C MET A 41 -2.54 9.21 -8.97
N ARG A 42 -1.89 10.39 -9.01
CA ARG A 42 -1.20 10.95 -7.84
C ARG A 42 -2.16 11.24 -6.69
N ARG A 43 -3.30 11.85 -6.98
CA ARG A 43 -4.32 12.19 -5.98
C ARG A 43 -4.93 10.94 -5.38
N LEU A 44 -5.31 9.97 -6.21
CA LEU A 44 -5.86 8.69 -5.77
C LEU A 44 -4.86 7.92 -4.90
N LEU A 45 -3.59 7.84 -5.30
CA LEU A 45 -2.57 7.18 -4.51
C LEU A 45 -2.38 7.84 -3.14
N LYS A 46 -2.41 9.17 -3.07
CA LYS A 46 -2.34 9.90 -1.79
C LYS A 46 -3.57 9.60 -0.92
N SER A 47 -4.77 9.62 -1.51
CA SER A 47 -6.03 9.31 -0.82
C SER A 47 -6.04 7.87 -0.32
N PHE A 48 -5.61 6.91 -1.15
CA PHE A 48 -5.51 5.51 -0.76
C PHE A 48 -4.52 5.29 0.39
N LYS A 49 -3.33 5.91 0.33
CA LYS A 49 -2.35 5.82 1.44
C LYS A 49 -2.94 6.30 2.77
N TYR A 50 -3.70 7.38 2.75
CA TYR A 50 -4.37 7.87 3.96
C TYR A 50 -5.46 6.89 4.45
N HIS A 51 -6.31 6.39 3.53
CA HIS A 51 -7.33 5.39 3.83
C HIS A 51 -6.72 4.11 4.40
N PHE A 52 -5.68 3.59 3.76
CA PHE A 52 -4.97 2.40 4.22
C PHE A 52 -4.38 2.59 5.62
N LYS A 53 -3.78 3.76 5.91
CA LYS A 53 -3.26 4.05 7.25
C LYS A 53 -4.33 3.96 8.33
N THR A 54 -5.56 4.38 8.04
CA THR A 54 -6.68 4.23 8.99
C THR A 54 -7.14 2.78 9.12
N SER A 55 -7.00 1.98 8.08
CA SER A 55 -7.41 0.57 8.06
C SER A 55 -6.44 -0.35 8.81
N VAL A 56 -5.13 -0.05 8.80
CA VAL A 56 -4.12 -0.86 9.52
C VAL A 56 -4.10 -0.61 11.02
N GLY A 57 -4.75 0.44 11.50
CA GLY A 57 -4.81 0.77 12.93
C GLY A 57 -3.43 0.97 13.56
N ASP A 58 -3.15 0.21 14.62
CA ASP A 58 -1.90 0.30 15.39
C ASP A 58 -0.73 -0.47 14.77
N LEU A 59 -0.93 -1.15 13.62
CA LEU A 59 0.16 -1.79 12.92
C LEU A 59 1.09 -0.72 12.34
N ASP A 60 2.37 -0.79 12.72
CA ASP A 60 3.40 0.15 12.25
C ASP A 60 3.89 -0.21 10.84
N VAL A 61 2.95 -0.19 9.87
CA VAL A 61 3.15 -0.54 8.47
C VAL A 61 2.64 0.57 7.57
N GLN A 62 3.36 0.84 6.48
CA GLN A 62 2.91 1.74 5.43
C GLN A 62 2.33 0.96 4.24
N ALA A 63 1.48 1.59 3.44
CA ALA A 63 0.94 0.96 2.23
C ALA A 63 2.03 0.50 1.25
N SER A 64 3.16 1.21 1.19
CA SER A 64 4.34 0.83 0.40
C SER A 64 5.03 -0.45 0.88
N ASP A 65 4.97 -0.73 2.19
CA ASP A 65 5.64 -1.89 2.80
C ASP A 65 4.91 -3.18 2.49
N VAL A 66 3.59 -3.10 2.37
CA VAL A 66 2.70 -4.25 2.19
C VAL A 66 3.07 -5.03 0.94
N GLY A 67 3.17 -4.35 -0.21
CA GLY A 67 3.54 -5.00 -1.48
C GLY A 67 4.86 -5.75 -1.37
N ALA A 68 5.88 -5.13 -0.77
CA ALA A 68 7.20 -5.75 -0.60
C ALA A 68 7.14 -6.98 0.33
N LEU A 69 6.44 -6.89 1.46
CA LEU A 69 6.28 -8.02 2.39
C LEU A 69 5.56 -9.21 1.74
N PHE A 70 4.50 -8.95 0.96
CA PHE A 70 3.79 -10.00 0.22
C PHE A 70 4.68 -10.64 -0.85
N VAL A 71 5.41 -9.82 -1.63
CA VAL A 71 6.33 -10.33 -2.67
C VAL A 71 7.43 -11.18 -2.06
N ILE A 72 8.06 -10.74 -0.95
CA ILE A 72 9.09 -11.53 -0.24
C ILE A 72 8.49 -12.84 0.30
N GLY A 73 7.29 -12.78 0.85
CA GLY A 73 6.61 -13.95 1.42
C GLY A 73 6.25 -15.02 0.40
N LEU A 74 5.85 -14.61 -0.80
CA LEU A 74 5.50 -15.50 -1.92
C LEU A 74 6.73 -16.02 -2.68
N ASN A 75 7.89 -15.34 -2.57
CA ASN A 75 9.13 -15.66 -3.28
C ASN A 75 10.31 -15.76 -2.30
N PRO A 76 10.36 -16.79 -1.44
CA PRO A 76 11.46 -16.97 -0.50
C PRO A 76 12.79 -17.09 -1.23
N GLY A 77 13.80 -16.32 -0.83
CA GLY A 77 15.09 -16.31 -1.49
C GLY A 77 15.26 -15.24 -2.57
N LEU A 78 14.24 -14.42 -2.82
CA LEU A 78 14.30 -13.28 -3.72
C LEU A 78 15.48 -12.36 -3.34
N SER A 79 16.21 -11.86 -4.35
CA SER A 79 17.27 -10.86 -4.12
C SER A 79 16.68 -9.43 -4.04
N PRO A 80 17.38 -8.48 -3.39
CA PRO A 80 16.97 -7.07 -3.40
C PRO A 80 16.83 -6.48 -4.81
N SER A 81 17.69 -6.89 -5.75
CA SER A 81 17.65 -6.44 -7.14
C SER A 81 16.42 -6.96 -7.91
N GLN A 82 15.91 -8.13 -7.55
CA GLN A 82 14.67 -8.66 -8.10
C GLN A 82 13.44 -8.03 -7.45
N LEU A 83 13.52 -7.66 -6.16
CA LEU A 83 12.43 -6.99 -5.46
C LEU A 83 12.16 -5.57 -6.02
N ALA A 84 13.20 -4.82 -6.32
CA ALA A 84 13.11 -3.42 -6.74
C ALA A 84 12.12 -3.19 -7.90
N PRO A 85 12.23 -3.85 -9.06
CA PRO A 85 11.26 -3.70 -10.13
C PRO A 85 9.86 -4.24 -9.77
N ALA A 86 9.79 -5.30 -8.95
CA ALA A 86 8.51 -5.88 -8.55
C ALA A 86 7.65 -4.93 -7.69
N VAL A 87 8.28 -4.03 -6.94
CA VAL A 87 7.59 -3.03 -6.10
C VAL A 87 7.69 -1.60 -6.66
N SER A 88 8.23 -1.46 -7.87
CA SER A 88 8.39 -0.15 -8.55
C SER A 88 9.18 0.87 -7.72
N LEU A 89 10.24 0.43 -7.07
CA LEU A 89 11.16 1.26 -6.27
C LEU A 89 12.57 1.19 -6.85
N ASP A 90 13.36 2.24 -6.62
CA ASP A 90 14.79 2.21 -6.93
C ASP A 90 15.61 1.43 -5.88
N ALA A 91 16.88 1.16 -6.19
CA ALA A 91 17.75 0.36 -5.33
C ALA A 91 18.00 1.01 -3.95
N ALA A 92 18.06 2.34 -3.88
CA ALA A 92 18.27 3.07 -2.64
C ALA A 92 17.03 2.98 -1.73
N GLN A 93 15.85 3.16 -2.32
CA GLN A 93 14.55 3.04 -1.63
C GLN A 93 14.37 1.61 -1.10
N VAL A 94 14.64 0.59 -1.92
CA VAL A 94 14.57 -0.82 -1.48
C VAL A 94 15.56 -1.09 -0.35
N THR A 95 16.78 -0.57 -0.44
CA THR A 95 17.77 -0.74 0.63
C THR A 95 17.29 -0.15 1.96
N GLY A 96 16.75 1.08 1.93
CA GLY A 96 16.18 1.73 3.12
C GLY A 96 15.00 0.96 3.71
N MET A 97 14.09 0.50 2.85
CA MET A 97 12.93 -0.32 3.24
C MET A 97 13.38 -1.64 3.90
N LEU A 98 14.30 -2.37 3.27
CA LEU A 98 14.80 -3.64 3.80
C LEU A 98 15.54 -3.49 5.12
N ASN A 99 16.30 -2.41 5.31
CA ASN A 99 16.92 -2.11 6.61
C ASN A 99 15.88 -1.90 7.70
N THR A 100 14.79 -1.17 7.38
CA THR A 100 13.65 -0.99 8.29
C THR A 100 13.00 -2.34 8.63
N PHE A 101 12.79 -3.20 7.65
CA PHE A 101 12.17 -4.51 7.86
C PHE A 101 13.05 -5.44 8.71
N GLU A 102 14.37 -5.39 8.55
CA GLU A 102 15.31 -6.13 9.41
C GLU A 102 15.28 -5.59 10.84
N LEU A 103 15.33 -4.27 11.03
CA LEU A 103 15.26 -3.66 12.36
C LEU A 103 13.95 -4.02 13.10
N LYS A 104 12.85 -4.12 12.38
CA LYS A 104 11.54 -4.56 12.91
C LYS A 104 11.45 -6.09 13.06
N GLY A 105 12.48 -6.82 12.65
CA GLY A 105 12.51 -8.28 12.73
C GLY A 105 11.52 -8.98 11.79
N TRP A 106 11.07 -8.35 10.73
CA TRP A 106 10.11 -8.92 9.79
C TRP A 106 10.76 -9.80 8.72
N ILE A 107 11.99 -9.46 8.33
CA ILE A 107 12.78 -10.23 7.36
C ILE A 107 14.14 -10.61 7.92
N ALA A 108 14.76 -11.60 7.28
CA ALA A 108 16.16 -11.95 7.44
C ALA A 108 16.82 -11.97 6.07
N ARG A 109 18.02 -11.39 5.95
CA ARG A 109 18.92 -11.54 4.79
C ARG A 109 19.83 -12.72 5.04
N ARG A 110 19.87 -13.64 4.08
CA ARG A 110 20.78 -14.79 4.13
C ARG A 110 21.76 -14.72 2.96
N VAL A 111 22.94 -15.30 3.14
CA VAL A 111 23.88 -15.52 2.03
C VAL A 111 23.25 -16.55 1.10
N SER A 112 23.17 -16.26 -0.19
CA SER A 112 22.63 -17.22 -1.17
C SER A 112 23.58 -18.41 -1.27
N SER A 113 23.03 -19.62 -1.21
CA SER A 113 23.80 -20.86 -1.41
C SER A 113 24.30 -21.01 -2.86
N ALA A 114 23.66 -20.35 -3.82
CA ALA A 114 24.02 -20.40 -5.23
C ALA A 114 25.09 -19.36 -5.61
N ASP A 115 25.14 -18.22 -4.91
CA ASP A 115 26.14 -17.17 -5.11
C ASP A 115 26.47 -16.57 -3.73
N GLY A 116 27.63 -16.88 -3.20
CA GLY A 116 28.08 -16.44 -1.87
C GLY A 116 28.15 -14.92 -1.68
N ARG A 117 27.97 -14.13 -2.74
CA ARG A 117 27.90 -12.66 -2.71
C ARG A 117 26.45 -12.13 -2.73
N ALA A 118 25.50 -12.92 -3.21
CA ALA A 118 24.10 -12.50 -3.31
C ALA A 118 23.39 -12.67 -1.96
N ARG A 119 22.59 -11.69 -1.60
CA ARG A 119 21.73 -11.72 -0.41
C ARG A 119 20.32 -12.18 -0.79
N SER A 120 19.81 -13.18 -0.12
CA SER A 120 18.44 -13.69 -0.28
C SER A 120 17.53 -13.20 0.85
N LEU A 121 16.30 -12.80 0.50
CA LEU A 121 15.32 -12.25 1.42
C LEU A 121 14.35 -13.35 1.88
N HIS A 122 14.07 -13.38 3.17
CA HIS A 122 13.14 -14.33 3.77
C HIS A 122 12.31 -13.64 4.85
N LEU A 123 11.01 -13.93 4.91
CA LEU A 123 10.22 -13.54 6.07
C LEU A 123 10.64 -14.34 7.30
N THR A 124 10.79 -13.67 8.43
CA THR A 124 10.90 -14.31 9.75
C THR A 124 9.54 -14.86 10.20
N PRO A 125 9.45 -15.60 11.31
CA PRO A 125 8.16 -15.94 11.91
C PRO A 125 7.31 -14.70 12.22
N ALA A 126 7.91 -13.61 12.71
CA ALA A 126 7.21 -12.35 12.97
C ALA A 126 6.70 -11.72 11.67
N GLY A 127 7.51 -11.71 10.59
CA GLY A 127 7.08 -11.22 9.27
C GLY A 127 5.96 -12.05 8.67
N LYS A 128 5.98 -13.37 8.83
CA LYS A 128 4.88 -14.25 8.38
C LYS A 128 3.57 -13.96 9.12
N ASN A 129 3.66 -13.77 10.43
CA ASN A 129 2.50 -13.41 11.25
C ASN A 129 1.93 -12.03 10.83
N LEU A 130 2.79 -11.05 10.57
CA LEU A 130 2.39 -9.74 10.08
C LEU A 130 1.68 -9.84 8.72
N VAL A 131 2.25 -10.57 7.76
CA VAL A 131 1.62 -10.79 6.43
C VAL A 131 0.27 -11.47 6.57
N ALA A 132 0.12 -12.44 7.48
CA ALA A 132 -1.16 -13.09 7.73
C ALA A 132 -2.21 -12.13 8.29
N GLN A 133 -1.82 -11.21 9.19
CA GLN A 133 -2.71 -10.16 9.71
C GLN A 133 -3.06 -9.12 8.64
N LEU A 134 -2.11 -8.74 7.80
CA LEU A 134 -2.32 -7.74 6.74
C LEU A 134 -3.24 -8.23 5.63
N ARG A 135 -3.26 -9.52 5.33
CA ARG A 135 -4.04 -10.07 4.21
C ARG A 135 -5.52 -9.67 4.23
N PRO A 136 -6.30 -9.88 5.29
CA PRO A 136 -7.69 -9.44 5.33
C PRO A 136 -7.82 -7.91 5.33
N ILE A 137 -6.89 -7.18 5.97
CA ILE A 137 -6.92 -5.72 6.02
C ILE A 137 -6.74 -5.11 4.63
N VAL A 138 -5.83 -5.65 3.80
CA VAL A 138 -5.61 -5.18 2.42
C VAL A 138 -6.87 -5.37 1.59
N VAL A 139 -7.48 -6.54 1.65
CA VAL A 139 -8.71 -6.85 0.90
C VAL A 139 -9.85 -5.91 1.31
N GLU A 140 -10.01 -5.69 2.60
CA GLU A 140 -11.05 -4.80 3.14
C GLU A 140 -10.76 -3.33 2.81
N ALA A 141 -9.49 -2.90 2.87
CA ALA A 141 -9.12 -1.54 2.51
C ALA A 141 -9.38 -1.24 1.03
N ASP A 142 -9.08 -2.18 0.14
CA ASP A 142 -9.40 -2.04 -1.29
C ASP A 142 -10.92 -1.94 -1.51
N HIS A 143 -11.69 -2.80 -0.85
CA HIS A 143 -13.15 -2.80 -0.97
C HIS A 143 -13.75 -1.48 -0.45
N THR A 144 -13.41 -1.09 0.77
CA THR A 144 -13.98 0.10 1.41
C THR A 144 -13.49 1.41 0.81
N PHE A 145 -12.36 1.40 0.10
CA PHE A 145 -11.87 2.59 -0.62
C PHE A 145 -12.79 3.00 -1.78
N VAL A 146 -13.36 2.02 -2.47
CA VAL A 146 -14.24 2.25 -3.63
C VAL A 146 -15.73 2.18 -3.29
N GLU A 147 -16.08 1.68 -2.11
CA GLU A 147 -17.46 1.51 -1.65
C GLU A 147 -18.24 2.83 -1.64
N GLY A 148 -19.46 2.80 -2.17
CA GLY A 148 -20.31 3.99 -2.27
C GLY A 148 -19.92 4.98 -3.38
N VAL A 149 -18.83 4.69 -4.14
CA VAL A 149 -18.35 5.50 -5.28
C VAL A 149 -18.43 4.73 -6.58
N LEU A 150 -17.98 3.47 -6.57
CA LEU A 150 -17.99 2.58 -7.73
C LEU A 150 -18.87 1.36 -7.46
N THR A 151 -19.54 0.89 -8.51
CA THR A 151 -20.15 -0.44 -8.51
C THR A 151 -19.05 -1.50 -8.54
N LYS A 152 -19.37 -2.74 -8.17
CA LYS A 152 -18.44 -3.88 -8.24
C LYS A 152 -17.85 -4.06 -9.64
N GLN A 153 -18.67 -3.88 -10.68
CA GLN A 153 -18.24 -4.01 -12.07
C GLN A 153 -17.25 -2.89 -12.47
N GLU A 154 -17.53 -1.65 -12.09
CA GLU A 154 -16.63 -0.51 -12.35
C GLU A 154 -15.28 -0.66 -11.61
N ALA A 155 -15.29 -1.11 -10.37
CA ALA A 155 -14.07 -1.39 -9.61
C ALA A 155 -13.21 -2.48 -10.27
N GLN A 156 -13.84 -3.58 -10.75
CA GLN A 156 -13.16 -4.64 -11.49
C GLN A 156 -12.61 -4.13 -12.82
N GLN A 157 -13.37 -3.32 -13.54
CA GLN A 157 -12.94 -2.72 -14.80
C GLN A 157 -11.76 -1.77 -14.60
N LEU A 158 -11.79 -0.93 -13.57
CA LEU A 158 -10.69 -0.03 -13.20
C LEU A 158 -9.40 -0.82 -12.93
N THR A 159 -9.47 -1.85 -12.09
CA THR A 159 -8.32 -2.70 -11.78
C THR A 159 -7.75 -3.37 -13.03
N SER A 160 -8.63 -3.89 -13.91
CA SER A 160 -8.23 -4.50 -15.19
C SER A 160 -7.52 -3.51 -16.12
N LEU A 161 -8.04 -2.28 -16.24
CA LEU A 161 -7.44 -1.22 -17.06
C LEU A 161 -6.08 -0.78 -16.52
N LEU A 162 -5.94 -0.64 -15.19
CA LEU A 162 -4.66 -0.33 -14.55
C LEU A 162 -3.63 -1.44 -14.79
N ALA A 163 -4.02 -2.71 -14.63
CA ALA A 163 -3.16 -3.86 -14.92
C ALA A 163 -2.71 -3.88 -16.40
N LYS A 164 -3.63 -3.61 -17.33
CA LYS A 164 -3.33 -3.52 -18.76
C LYS A 164 -2.32 -2.41 -19.07
N LEU A 165 -2.44 -1.26 -18.43
CA LEU A 165 -1.49 -0.17 -18.59
C LEU A 165 -0.09 -0.52 -18.07
N LEU A 166 0.00 -1.22 -16.94
CA LEU A 166 1.28 -1.66 -16.36
C LEU A 166 1.99 -2.69 -17.25
N VAL A 167 1.25 -3.69 -17.78
CA VAL A 167 1.81 -4.74 -18.64
C VAL A 167 2.17 -4.19 -20.03
N GLY A 168 1.37 -3.29 -20.57
CA GLY A 168 1.58 -2.70 -21.89
C GLY A 168 2.73 -1.71 -21.98
N ARG A 169 3.22 -1.21 -20.85
CA ARG A 169 4.41 -0.36 -20.76
C ARG A 169 5.57 -1.22 -20.28
N LYS A 170 6.33 -1.78 -21.23
CA LYS A 170 7.65 -2.32 -20.91
C LYS A 170 8.50 -1.13 -20.42
N ALA A 171 8.91 -1.17 -19.15
CA ALA A 171 9.90 -0.27 -18.60
C ALA A 171 11.24 -0.46 -19.31
#